data_ed806f8deb45c3a6defe7a5c495d5978
#
_entry.id   ed806f8deb45c3a6defe7a5c495d5978
#
_cell.length_a   1.000
_cell.length_b   1.000
_cell.length_c   1.000
_cell.angle_alpha   90.00
_cell.angle_beta   90.00
_cell.angle_gamma   90.00
#
_symmetry.space_group_name_H-M   'P 1'
#
loop_
_entity.id
_entity.type
_entity.pdbx_description
1 polymer ?
#
loop_
_entity_poly.entity_id
_entity_poly.type
_entity_poly.pdbx_seq_one_letter_code
_entity_poly.pdbx_strand_id
1 'polypeptide(L)'
;MADLLELSANVIDGRVDLEESGPLNRINHQLSELSDGLAVVEAFSHCIAFKTDEGLVAFDTSNEQGGQRCVKAIRQWSDQPFHSVVFTHGHIDHVGGCGAFCSEGHRPSIVAHENVLKRFERYRMTNGYNHVINERQFGQFKRRGYDLAGEAQFLPTTTPDPDVIYQQQHRLHVGGLDFDLHHARGETDDHTWAWIPSQKAICAGDFFIWAFPNAGNPQKAQRYPREWAQALRDMAAMEPELFLPAHGLPIHGKERIARVLDSVATALEFLVEQTLTLMNQGARLSDIIHSIPMPRSLTDKPWLAPVYDEPEFVVRNLWRLYGGWYDGNPANLKPAHDTQLAAEVARLAGGAALLARRASELADTDIRSSCHLIEMASLAEPKNTDIHRLRSDIYQRRRAGETSLMAKGIFGSAANESKAKIEPDG
;
A
#
# COMPACT_ATOMS: atom_id res chain seq x y z
N MET A 1 -26.05 11.89 5.07
CA MET A 1 -24.78 11.20 4.84
C MET A 1 -25.12 9.78 4.42
N ALA A 2 -24.44 9.23 3.41
CA ALA A 2 -24.61 7.81 3.09
C ALA A 2 -24.12 7.00 4.29
N ASP A 3 -24.92 6.06 4.77
CA ASP A 3 -24.51 5.14 5.82
C ASP A 3 -23.36 4.28 5.27
N LEU A 4 -22.16 4.43 5.88
CA LEU A 4 -20.96 3.72 5.43
C LEU A 4 -21.14 2.20 5.53
N LEU A 5 -21.85 1.74 6.56
CA LEU A 5 -22.12 0.32 6.80
C LEU A 5 -23.11 -0.24 5.78
N GLU A 6 -24.14 0.53 5.41
CA GLU A 6 -25.08 0.15 4.38
C GLU A 6 -24.40 0.10 3.01
N LEU A 7 -23.57 1.10 2.67
CA LEU A 7 -22.84 1.14 1.42
C LEU A 7 -21.91 -0.08 1.29
N SER A 8 -21.12 -0.38 2.33
CA SER A 8 -20.23 -1.55 2.32
C SER A 8 -20.99 -2.86 2.18
N ALA A 9 -22.12 -2.99 2.88
CA ALA A 9 -22.99 -4.16 2.78
C ALA A 9 -23.54 -4.35 1.36
N ASN A 10 -23.97 -3.26 0.71
CA ASN A 10 -24.50 -3.30 -0.64
C ASN A 10 -23.44 -3.71 -1.68
N VAL A 11 -22.19 -3.20 -1.52
CA VAL A 11 -21.07 -3.61 -2.38
C VAL A 11 -20.71 -5.09 -2.17
N ILE A 12 -20.59 -5.54 -0.90
CA ILE A 12 -20.22 -6.93 -0.58
C ILE A 12 -21.29 -7.92 -1.03
N ASP A 13 -22.56 -7.55 -0.92
CA ASP A 13 -23.68 -8.39 -1.30
C ASP A 13 -24.01 -8.30 -2.81
N GLY A 14 -23.24 -7.53 -3.60
CA GLY A 14 -23.40 -7.37 -5.04
C GLY A 14 -24.67 -6.62 -5.46
N ARG A 15 -25.19 -5.73 -4.61
CA ARG A 15 -26.37 -4.91 -4.92
C ARG A 15 -26.04 -3.60 -5.60
N VAL A 16 -24.78 -3.15 -5.49
CA VAL A 16 -24.25 -1.93 -6.09
C VAL A 16 -22.90 -2.25 -6.72
N ASP A 17 -22.71 -1.84 -7.96
CA ASP A 17 -21.44 -1.96 -8.66
C ASP A 17 -20.40 -0.98 -8.10
N LEU A 18 -19.10 -1.33 -8.23
CA LEU A 18 -17.99 -0.48 -7.80
C LEU A 18 -18.00 0.89 -8.50
N GLU A 19 -18.37 0.94 -9.78
CA GLU A 19 -18.47 2.19 -10.53
C GLU A 19 -19.57 3.11 -9.99
N GLU A 20 -20.67 2.54 -9.52
CA GLU A 20 -21.81 3.28 -8.94
C GLU A 20 -21.59 3.66 -7.48
N SER A 21 -20.78 2.89 -6.73
CA SER A 21 -20.52 3.13 -5.31
C SER A 21 -19.68 4.38 -5.04
N GLY A 22 -19.00 4.89 -6.08
CA GLY A 22 -17.94 5.89 -5.93
C GLY A 22 -16.68 5.30 -5.28
N PRO A 23 -15.69 6.13 -4.94
CA PRO A 23 -14.44 5.66 -4.36
C PRO A 23 -14.67 5.02 -2.99
N LEU A 24 -14.23 3.77 -2.81
CA LEU A 24 -14.35 3.04 -1.54
C LEU A 24 -13.44 3.64 -0.46
N ASN A 25 -12.27 4.15 -0.83
CA ASN A 25 -11.42 4.94 0.07
C ASN A 25 -11.73 6.44 -0.13
N ARG A 26 -12.57 6.97 0.74
CA ARG A 26 -13.08 8.34 0.66
C ARG A 26 -12.23 9.26 1.53
N ILE A 27 -11.82 10.40 0.97
CA ILE A 27 -10.95 11.37 1.65
C ILE A 27 -11.70 12.70 1.75
N ASN A 28 -12.78 12.71 2.52
CA ASN A 28 -13.64 13.89 2.71
C ASN A 28 -13.48 14.53 4.10
N HIS A 29 -12.76 13.88 5.01
CA HIS A 29 -12.54 14.28 6.40
C HIS A 29 -13.84 14.47 7.21
N GLN A 30 -14.89 13.76 6.81
CA GLN A 30 -16.14 13.73 7.57
C GLN A 30 -16.07 12.64 8.63
N LEU A 31 -16.66 12.92 9.78
CA LEU A 31 -16.83 11.94 10.84
C LEU A 31 -18.20 11.27 10.71
N SER A 32 -18.19 9.96 10.77
CA SER A 32 -19.40 9.12 10.86
C SER A 32 -19.36 8.34 12.17
N GLU A 33 -20.32 8.55 13.04
CA GLU A 33 -20.53 7.71 14.22
C GLU A 33 -21.20 6.41 13.79
N LEU A 34 -20.55 5.28 14.07
CA LEU A 34 -20.98 3.95 13.62
C LEU A 34 -21.82 3.23 14.69
N SER A 35 -21.51 3.49 15.95
CA SER A 35 -22.26 3.07 17.14
C SER A 35 -22.01 4.07 18.26
N ASP A 36 -22.76 3.98 19.36
CA ASP A 36 -22.57 4.89 20.49
C ASP A 36 -21.11 4.89 20.98
N GLY A 37 -20.50 6.08 20.92
CA GLY A 37 -19.11 6.28 21.32
C GLY A 37 -18.04 5.74 20.37
N LEU A 38 -18.39 5.30 19.16
CA LEU A 38 -17.43 4.85 18.13
C LEU A 38 -17.63 5.58 16.82
N ALA A 39 -16.62 6.29 16.36
CA ALA A 39 -16.64 7.04 15.12
C ALA A 39 -15.42 6.80 14.23
N VAL A 40 -15.60 7.00 12.92
CA VAL A 40 -14.57 6.97 11.90
C VAL A 40 -14.50 8.32 11.21
N VAL A 41 -13.31 8.88 11.06
CA VAL A 41 -13.05 10.03 10.19
C VAL A 41 -12.48 9.52 8.87
N GLU A 42 -13.18 9.78 7.77
CA GLU A 42 -12.78 9.36 6.42
C GLU A 42 -11.61 10.23 5.91
N ALA A 43 -10.39 9.80 6.18
CA ALA A 43 -9.16 10.44 5.75
C ALA A 43 -8.37 9.53 4.78
N PHE A 44 -7.15 9.90 4.38
CA PHE A 44 -6.36 9.04 3.50
C PHE A 44 -6.11 7.67 4.14
N SER A 45 -5.56 7.63 5.36
CA SER A 45 -5.79 6.57 6.33
C SER A 45 -6.80 7.10 7.34
N HIS A 46 -7.83 6.32 7.63
CA HIS A 46 -8.90 6.72 8.54
C HIS A 46 -8.37 6.87 9.96
N CYS A 47 -8.97 7.80 10.71
CA CYS A 47 -8.82 7.85 12.16
C CYS A 47 -10.08 7.26 12.79
N ILE A 48 -9.91 6.20 13.59
CA ILE A 48 -10.99 5.54 14.31
C ILE A 48 -10.92 6.01 15.76
N ALA A 49 -12.03 6.58 16.30
CA ALA A 49 -12.04 7.16 17.63
C ALA A 49 -13.11 6.50 18.51
N PHE A 50 -12.72 6.19 19.75
CA PHE A 50 -13.59 5.64 20.77
C PHE A 50 -13.73 6.64 21.93
N LYS A 51 -14.95 6.92 22.36
CA LYS A 51 -15.24 7.61 23.63
C LYS A 51 -15.15 6.62 24.78
N THR A 52 -14.46 7.01 25.84
CA THR A 52 -14.39 6.26 27.09
C THR A 52 -14.66 7.19 28.28
N ASP A 53 -14.79 6.65 29.47
CA ASP A 53 -14.99 7.46 30.68
C ASP A 53 -13.76 8.30 31.06
N GLU A 54 -12.57 7.99 30.50
CA GLU A 54 -11.29 8.66 30.80
C GLU A 54 -10.74 9.47 29.62
N GLY A 55 -11.50 9.60 28.52
CA GLY A 55 -11.08 10.34 27.34
C GLY A 55 -11.17 9.53 26.05
N LEU A 56 -10.63 10.07 24.97
CA LEU A 56 -10.67 9.45 23.65
C LEU A 56 -9.50 8.50 23.43
N VAL A 57 -9.76 7.34 22.83
CA VAL A 57 -8.74 6.47 22.24
C VAL A 57 -8.87 6.57 20.73
N ALA A 58 -7.77 6.92 20.04
CA ALA A 58 -7.73 7.02 18.58
C ALA A 58 -6.80 5.96 17.99
N PHE A 59 -7.23 5.30 16.91
CA PHE A 59 -6.40 4.43 16.09
C PHE A 59 -6.04 5.17 14.81
N ASP A 60 -4.74 5.31 14.55
CA ASP A 60 -4.13 6.05 13.46
C ASP A 60 -4.52 7.54 13.40
N THR A 61 -3.72 8.31 12.70
CA THR A 61 -3.82 9.78 12.72
C THR A 61 -3.80 10.39 11.32
N SER A 62 -3.85 9.55 10.28
CA SER A 62 -3.65 9.96 8.89
C SER A 62 -2.25 10.55 8.65
N ASN A 63 -2.04 11.18 7.49
CA ASN A 63 -0.83 11.94 7.20
C ASN A 63 -0.84 13.31 7.91
N GLU A 64 0.26 14.05 7.85
CA GLU A 64 0.43 15.32 8.57
C GLU A 64 -0.71 16.31 8.34
N GLN A 65 -1.15 16.51 7.09
CA GLN A 65 -2.25 17.41 6.77
C GLN A 65 -3.62 16.83 7.15
N GLY A 66 -3.77 15.50 7.02
CA GLY A 66 -4.96 14.77 7.40
C GLY A 66 -5.23 14.81 8.91
N GLY A 67 -4.17 14.71 9.73
CA GLY A 67 -4.27 14.73 11.20
C GLY A 67 -4.97 15.95 11.74
N GLN A 68 -4.64 17.15 11.25
CA GLN A 68 -5.32 18.39 11.67
C GLN A 68 -6.82 18.36 11.35
N ARG A 69 -7.19 17.79 10.21
CA ARG A 69 -8.59 17.68 9.79
C ARG A 69 -9.33 16.60 10.58
N CYS A 70 -8.64 15.50 10.92
CA CYS A 70 -9.17 14.46 11.81
C CYS A 70 -9.48 15.02 13.19
N VAL A 71 -8.54 15.73 13.81
CA VAL A 71 -8.76 16.38 15.11
C VAL A 71 -9.94 17.36 15.02
N LYS A 72 -10.00 18.21 14.00
CA LYS A 72 -11.11 19.14 13.81
C LYS A 72 -12.46 18.44 13.71
N ALA A 73 -12.55 17.32 12.99
CA ALA A 73 -13.77 16.53 12.87
C ALA A 73 -14.16 15.89 14.22
N ILE A 74 -13.18 15.31 14.93
CA ILE A 74 -13.40 14.70 16.23
C ILE A 74 -13.85 15.73 17.27
N ARG A 75 -13.31 16.96 17.25
CA ARG A 75 -13.74 18.04 18.16
C ARG A 75 -15.17 18.51 17.94
N GLN A 76 -15.77 18.27 16.77
CA GLN A 76 -17.20 18.50 16.55
C GLN A 76 -18.08 17.40 17.18
N TRP A 77 -17.51 16.25 17.48
CA TRP A 77 -18.19 15.09 18.05
C TRP A 77 -17.95 14.93 19.55
N SER A 78 -16.76 15.33 20.07
CA SER A 78 -16.40 15.19 21.48
C SER A 78 -15.36 16.23 21.93
N ASP A 79 -15.60 16.80 23.13
CA ASP A 79 -14.67 17.72 23.81
C ASP A 79 -13.67 16.98 24.72
N GLN A 80 -13.81 15.67 24.89
CA GLN A 80 -12.91 14.87 25.74
C GLN A 80 -11.47 14.94 25.25
N PRO A 81 -10.46 14.99 26.15
CA PRO A 81 -9.06 14.93 25.77
C PRO A 81 -8.74 13.57 25.12
N PHE A 82 -7.74 13.55 24.23
CA PHE A 82 -7.17 12.29 23.76
C PHE A 82 -6.38 11.66 24.91
N HIS A 83 -6.82 10.49 25.38
CA HIS A 83 -6.12 9.70 26.38
C HIS A 83 -4.96 8.94 25.71
N SER A 84 -5.25 8.22 24.62
CA SER A 84 -4.27 7.42 23.90
C SER A 84 -4.44 7.51 22.40
N VAL A 85 -3.32 7.39 21.68
CA VAL A 85 -3.27 7.14 20.24
C VAL A 85 -2.55 5.81 20.01
N VAL A 86 -3.18 4.91 19.28
CA VAL A 86 -2.60 3.61 18.91
C VAL A 86 -2.19 3.68 17.44
N PHE A 87 -0.92 3.45 17.14
CA PHE A 87 -0.47 3.27 15.77
C PHE A 87 -0.66 1.82 15.34
N THR A 88 -1.43 1.60 14.28
CA THR A 88 -1.56 0.26 13.70
C THR A 88 -0.23 -0.20 13.11
N HIS A 89 0.50 0.70 12.48
CA HIS A 89 1.87 0.48 11.99
C HIS A 89 2.53 1.83 11.60
N GLY A 90 3.82 1.81 11.34
CA GLY A 90 4.61 3.03 11.16
C GLY A 90 4.63 3.62 9.76
N HIS A 91 3.64 3.39 8.89
CA HIS A 91 3.54 4.13 7.63
C HIS A 91 3.10 5.58 7.88
N ILE A 92 3.58 6.49 7.02
CA ILE A 92 3.43 7.94 7.22
C ILE A 92 1.96 8.38 7.22
N ASP A 93 1.13 7.71 6.45
CA ASP A 93 -0.30 7.97 6.38
C ASP A 93 -1.09 7.45 7.59
N HIS A 94 -0.45 6.75 8.52
CA HIS A 94 -1.03 6.31 9.80
C HIS A 94 -0.50 7.11 10.99
N VAL A 95 0.78 7.52 10.94
CA VAL A 95 1.45 8.15 12.08
C VAL A 95 1.73 9.64 11.89
N GLY A 96 1.78 10.10 10.63
CA GLY A 96 2.27 11.43 10.28
C GLY A 96 1.44 12.59 10.86
N GLY A 97 0.15 12.36 11.09
CA GLY A 97 -0.76 13.35 11.65
C GLY A 97 -0.73 13.47 13.17
N CYS A 98 0.02 12.62 13.88
CA CYS A 98 -0.02 12.53 15.34
C CYS A 98 0.37 13.84 16.06
N GLY A 99 1.20 14.68 15.44
CA GLY A 99 1.52 16.01 15.96
C GLY A 99 0.30 16.88 16.24
N ALA A 100 -0.76 16.77 15.43
CA ALA A 100 -2.01 17.50 15.65
C ALA A 100 -2.74 17.02 16.93
N PHE A 101 -2.75 15.73 17.19
CA PHE A 101 -3.35 15.15 18.39
C PHE A 101 -2.59 15.54 19.66
N CYS A 102 -1.28 15.70 19.56
CA CYS A 102 -0.42 16.14 20.68
C CYS A 102 -0.53 17.64 20.98
N SER A 103 -1.06 18.44 20.07
CA SER A 103 -1.15 19.90 20.19
C SER A 103 -2.40 20.39 20.94
N GLU A 104 -3.31 19.50 21.32
CA GLU A 104 -4.62 19.79 21.93
C GLU A 104 -4.55 20.08 23.46
N GLY A 105 -3.39 20.50 23.95
CA GLY A 105 -3.21 20.91 25.36
C GLY A 105 -2.84 19.76 26.30
N HIS A 106 -3.22 18.54 26.00
CA HIS A 106 -2.83 17.32 26.73
C HIS A 106 -2.25 16.32 25.72
N ARG A 107 -0.98 15.97 25.87
CA ARG A 107 -0.36 14.97 24.98
C ARG A 107 -0.88 13.57 25.33
N PRO A 108 -1.52 12.85 24.39
CA PRO A 108 -1.96 11.48 24.60
C PRO A 108 -0.77 10.54 24.78
N SER A 109 -1.00 9.40 25.42
CA SER A 109 -0.06 8.28 25.40
C SER A 109 -0.06 7.62 24.04
N ILE A 110 1.11 7.47 23.43
CA ILE A 110 1.28 6.83 22.11
C ILE A 110 1.65 5.38 22.31
N VAL A 111 0.81 4.48 21.81
CA VAL A 111 0.98 3.01 21.94
C VAL A 111 1.29 2.41 20.59
N ALA A 112 2.33 1.58 20.48
CA ALA A 112 2.69 0.92 19.24
C ALA A 112 3.53 -0.36 19.47
N HIS A 113 3.63 -1.19 18.42
CA HIS A 113 4.58 -2.29 18.37
C HIS A 113 6.03 -1.78 18.35
N GLU A 114 6.98 -2.48 18.98
CA GLU A 114 8.39 -2.05 19.10
C GLU A 114 9.08 -1.75 17.77
N ASN A 115 8.70 -2.44 16.70
CA ASN A 115 9.30 -2.24 15.37
C ASN A 115 8.89 -0.94 14.70
N VAL A 116 7.89 -0.21 15.21
CA VAL A 116 7.56 1.15 14.74
C VAL A 116 8.76 2.09 14.92
N LEU A 117 9.46 2.01 16.05
CA LEU A 117 10.69 2.78 16.29
C LEU A 117 11.79 2.46 15.26
N LYS A 118 11.98 1.17 14.94
CA LYS A 118 12.95 0.74 13.93
C LYS A 118 12.57 1.25 12.53
N ARG A 119 11.26 1.35 12.24
CA ARG A 119 10.76 1.93 11.00
C ARG A 119 11.00 3.42 10.94
N PHE A 120 10.79 4.15 12.01
CA PHE A 120 11.08 5.59 12.10
C PHE A 120 12.58 5.85 11.89
N GLU A 121 13.46 5.07 12.52
CA GLU A 121 14.90 5.13 12.29
C GLU A 121 15.24 4.88 10.81
N ARG A 122 14.67 3.83 10.20
CA ARG A 122 14.86 3.56 8.77
C ARG A 122 14.41 4.73 7.89
N TYR A 123 13.27 5.37 8.18
CA TYR A 123 12.82 6.54 7.42
C TYR A 123 13.78 7.71 7.53
N ARG A 124 14.33 7.96 8.71
CA ARG A 124 15.37 9.00 8.92
C ARG A 124 16.63 8.66 8.10
N MET A 125 17.08 7.41 8.13
CA MET A 125 18.25 6.93 7.35
C MET A 125 18.03 7.02 5.84
N THR A 126 16.84 6.74 5.36
CA THR A 126 16.52 6.66 3.93
C THR A 126 15.63 7.81 3.45
N ASN A 127 15.71 8.97 4.11
CA ASN A 127 14.84 10.11 3.85
C ASN A 127 14.75 10.45 2.35
N GLY A 128 15.85 10.75 1.70
CA GLY A 128 15.88 11.10 0.28
C GLY A 128 15.37 9.98 -0.63
N TYR A 129 15.71 8.71 -0.32
CA TYR A 129 15.25 7.58 -1.11
C TYR A 129 13.74 7.36 -1.00
N ASN A 130 13.15 7.58 0.17
CA ASN A 130 11.69 7.50 0.33
C ASN A 130 10.96 8.52 -0.55
N HIS A 131 11.49 9.75 -0.69
CA HIS A 131 10.94 10.72 -1.63
C HIS A 131 11.01 10.24 -3.07
N VAL A 132 12.16 9.74 -3.52
CA VAL A 132 12.36 9.21 -4.87
C VAL A 132 11.37 8.09 -5.21
N ILE A 133 11.21 7.10 -4.32
CA ILE A 133 10.31 5.96 -4.59
C ILE A 133 8.84 6.35 -4.56
N ASN A 134 8.44 7.31 -3.72
CA ASN A 134 7.07 7.82 -3.70
C ASN A 134 6.78 8.68 -4.94
N GLU A 135 7.72 9.51 -5.39
CA GLU A 135 7.59 10.24 -6.66
C GLU A 135 7.35 9.29 -7.83
N ARG A 136 8.13 8.20 -7.93
CA ARG A 136 7.94 7.17 -8.96
C ARG A 136 6.57 6.48 -8.86
N GLN A 137 6.16 6.09 -7.66
CA GLN A 137 4.93 5.32 -7.45
C GLN A 137 3.68 6.14 -7.70
N PHE A 138 3.67 7.42 -7.34
CA PHE A 138 2.49 8.28 -7.44
C PHE A 138 2.56 9.32 -8.56
N GLY A 139 3.68 9.48 -9.23
CA GLY A 139 3.88 10.14 -10.53
C GLY A 139 3.48 11.62 -10.65
N GLN A 140 3.04 12.28 -9.56
CA GLN A 140 2.48 13.64 -9.63
C GLN A 140 2.97 14.59 -8.51
N PHE A 141 3.90 14.19 -7.67
CA PHE A 141 4.29 15.01 -6.52
C PHE A 141 4.90 16.37 -6.93
N LYS A 142 5.72 16.42 -7.98
CA LYS A 142 6.28 17.69 -8.48
C LYS A 142 5.21 18.71 -8.94
N ARG A 143 4.11 18.23 -9.53
CA ARG A 143 3.03 19.13 -10.00
C ARG A 143 2.13 19.68 -8.90
N ARG A 144 2.16 19.10 -7.70
CA ARG A 144 1.32 19.53 -6.56
C ARG A 144 2.05 20.44 -5.56
N GLY A 145 3.23 20.94 -5.91
CA GLY A 145 3.99 21.82 -5.03
C GLY A 145 4.65 21.12 -3.83
N TYR A 146 4.72 19.80 -3.86
CA TYR A 146 5.59 19.06 -2.95
C TYR A 146 7.01 19.15 -3.49
N ASP A 147 7.69 20.26 -3.19
CA ASP A 147 9.12 20.39 -3.43
C ASP A 147 9.85 19.55 -2.37
N LEU A 148 10.03 18.27 -2.69
CA LEU A 148 10.69 17.31 -1.83
C LEU A 148 12.22 17.33 -1.98
N ALA A 149 12.75 18.18 -2.85
CA ALA A 149 14.19 18.40 -3.01
C ALA A 149 14.76 19.30 -1.91
N GLY A 150 13.91 19.90 -1.09
CA GLY A 150 14.29 20.69 0.07
C GLY A 150 14.28 19.88 1.37
N GLU A 151 14.52 20.51 2.47
CA GLU A 151 14.72 20.00 3.84
C GLU A 151 13.55 19.21 4.45
N ALA A 152 12.50 18.91 3.69
CA ALA A 152 11.32 18.19 4.17
C ALA A 152 11.68 16.76 4.61
N GLN A 153 11.30 16.41 5.84
CA GLN A 153 11.48 15.07 6.37
C GLN A 153 10.34 14.17 5.90
N PHE A 154 10.67 12.97 5.41
CA PHE A 154 9.66 11.97 5.02
C PHE A 154 8.81 11.54 6.22
N LEU A 155 9.43 11.31 7.36
CA LEU A 155 8.76 11.20 8.66
C LEU A 155 8.64 12.63 9.24
N PRO A 156 7.42 13.19 9.41
CA PRO A 156 7.27 14.53 9.96
C PRO A 156 7.94 14.67 11.34
N THR A 157 8.63 15.76 11.56
CA THR A 157 9.33 16.04 12.84
C THR A 157 8.36 16.18 14.02
N THR A 158 7.10 16.41 13.74
CA THR A 158 6.01 16.49 14.71
C THR A 158 5.46 15.13 15.11
N THR A 159 5.85 14.03 14.41
CA THR A 159 5.45 12.67 14.77
C THR A 159 6.26 12.21 15.97
N PRO A 160 5.64 11.98 17.14
CA PRO A 160 6.36 11.54 18.34
C PRO A 160 6.73 10.06 18.24
N ASP A 161 7.81 9.70 18.93
CA ASP A 161 8.08 8.29 19.18
C ASP A 161 7.02 7.73 20.18
N PRO A 162 6.64 6.44 20.08
CA PRO A 162 5.72 5.80 21.01
C PRO A 162 6.22 5.83 22.47
N ASP A 163 5.29 6.04 23.42
CA ASP A 163 5.54 6.03 24.85
C ASP A 163 5.44 4.62 25.41
N VAL A 164 4.48 3.85 24.91
CA VAL A 164 4.22 2.45 25.31
C VAL A 164 4.51 1.56 24.11
N ILE A 165 5.49 0.70 24.27
CA ILE A 165 5.89 -0.27 23.25
C ILE A 165 5.64 -1.70 23.73
N TYR A 166 5.20 -2.58 22.81
CA TYR A 166 4.98 -3.99 23.12
C TYR A 166 5.50 -4.90 21.99
N GLN A 167 5.55 -6.21 22.20
CA GLN A 167 6.11 -7.16 21.24
C GLN A 167 5.06 -8.05 20.58
N GLN A 168 4.25 -8.78 21.36
CA GLN A 168 3.28 -9.74 20.81
C GLN A 168 1.85 -9.29 21.04
N GLN A 169 1.53 -8.94 22.27
CA GLN A 169 0.20 -8.52 22.70
C GLN A 169 0.31 -7.46 23.78
N HIS A 170 -0.68 -6.57 23.80
CA HIS A 170 -0.83 -5.58 24.85
C HIS A 170 -2.31 -5.30 25.09
N ARG A 171 -2.74 -5.29 26.34
CA ARG A 171 -4.08 -4.82 26.70
C ARG A 171 -4.00 -3.38 27.16
N LEU A 172 -4.63 -2.50 26.41
CA LEU A 172 -4.84 -1.12 26.78
C LEU A 172 -6.23 -1.01 27.41
N HIS A 173 -6.30 -0.66 28.69
CA HIS A 173 -7.57 -0.39 29.39
C HIS A 173 -7.73 1.10 29.58
N VAL A 174 -8.85 1.68 29.12
CA VAL A 174 -9.14 3.10 29.24
C VAL A 174 -10.64 3.28 29.49
N GLY A 175 -10.99 3.86 30.62
CA GLY A 175 -12.35 4.29 30.95
C GLY A 175 -13.43 3.25 30.67
N GLY A 176 -13.21 2.01 31.13
CA GLY A 176 -14.15 0.90 31.02
C GLY A 176 -14.10 0.12 29.71
N LEU A 177 -13.26 0.51 28.74
CA LEU A 177 -13.04 -0.23 27.51
C LEU A 177 -11.69 -0.95 27.52
N ASP A 178 -11.69 -2.19 27.06
CA ASP A 178 -10.49 -2.97 26.78
C ASP A 178 -10.20 -2.97 25.28
N PHE A 179 -8.94 -2.71 24.94
CA PHE A 179 -8.40 -2.79 23.60
C PHE A 179 -7.28 -3.83 23.62
N ASP A 180 -7.58 -5.03 23.13
CA ASP A 180 -6.61 -6.11 23.02
C ASP A 180 -5.80 -5.94 21.74
N LEU A 181 -4.58 -5.44 21.85
CA LEU A 181 -3.68 -5.18 20.73
C LEU A 181 -2.87 -6.45 20.43
N HIS A 182 -2.87 -6.86 19.17
CA HIS A 182 -2.18 -8.04 18.68
C HIS A 182 -1.19 -7.65 17.59
N HIS A 183 0.07 -8.05 17.73
CA HIS A 183 1.04 -7.94 16.66
C HIS A 183 0.87 -9.09 15.67
N ALA A 184 0.92 -8.77 14.39
CA ALA A 184 1.12 -9.73 13.32
C ALA A 184 1.89 -9.07 12.16
N ARG A 185 2.71 -9.86 11.46
CA ARG A 185 3.31 -9.37 10.22
C ARG A 185 2.28 -9.44 9.10
N GLY A 186 2.27 -8.44 8.26
CA GLY A 186 1.40 -8.36 7.09
C GLY A 186 2.04 -7.49 6.03
N GLU A 187 1.45 -6.33 5.78
CA GLU A 187 2.06 -5.30 4.94
C GLU A 187 3.41 -4.85 5.50
N THR A 188 3.54 -4.85 6.80
CA THR A 188 4.76 -4.45 7.51
C THR A 188 5.08 -5.44 8.65
N ASP A 189 6.29 -5.31 9.18
CA ASP A 189 6.80 -6.12 10.29
C ASP A 189 6.48 -5.53 11.68
N ASP A 190 5.76 -4.42 11.73
CA ASP A 190 5.36 -3.70 12.93
C ASP A 190 3.83 -3.58 13.07
N HIS A 191 3.07 -4.35 12.29
CA HIS A 191 1.62 -4.18 12.20
C HIS A 191 0.90 -4.68 13.45
N THR A 192 -0.12 -3.92 13.85
CA THR A 192 -1.02 -4.17 14.96
C THR A 192 -2.45 -4.22 14.47
N TRP A 193 -3.23 -5.17 14.94
CA TRP A 193 -4.68 -5.11 14.91
C TRP A 193 -5.21 -5.15 16.35
N ALA A 194 -6.40 -4.61 16.59
CA ALA A 194 -6.99 -4.56 17.91
C ALA A 194 -8.37 -5.22 17.94
N TRP A 195 -8.62 -6.01 18.97
CA TRP A 195 -9.93 -6.52 19.33
C TRP A 195 -10.53 -5.68 20.46
N ILE A 196 -11.76 -5.23 20.31
CA ILE A 196 -12.51 -4.46 21.30
C ILE A 196 -13.73 -5.31 21.72
N PRO A 197 -13.63 -6.11 22.81
CA PRO A 197 -14.60 -7.13 23.18
C PRO A 197 -16.02 -6.57 23.39
N SER A 198 -16.13 -5.43 24.10
CA SER A 198 -17.41 -4.80 24.44
C SER A 198 -18.20 -4.32 23.21
N GLN A 199 -17.47 -3.98 22.12
CA GLN A 199 -18.03 -3.51 20.85
C GLN A 199 -18.10 -4.63 19.81
N LYS A 200 -17.51 -5.81 20.09
CA LYS A 200 -17.23 -6.87 19.11
C LYS A 200 -16.62 -6.31 17.82
N ALA A 201 -15.71 -5.38 17.96
CA ALA A 201 -15.10 -4.63 16.88
C ALA A 201 -13.64 -4.99 16.71
N ILE A 202 -13.15 -4.93 15.46
CA ILE A 202 -11.73 -5.03 15.11
C ILE A 202 -11.30 -3.76 14.43
N CYS A 203 -10.23 -3.11 14.95
CA CYS A 203 -9.44 -2.13 14.22
C CYS A 203 -8.31 -2.87 13.50
N ALA A 204 -8.35 -2.90 12.18
CA ALA A 204 -7.51 -3.81 11.38
C ALA A 204 -6.28 -3.15 10.76
N GLY A 205 -6.15 -1.82 10.81
CA GLY A 205 -5.11 -1.14 10.02
C GLY A 205 -5.21 -1.52 8.54
N ASP A 206 -4.07 -1.81 7.92
CA ASP A 206 -3.96 -2.18 6.51
C ASP A 206 -4.03 -3.68 6.24
N PHE A 207 -4.45 -4.50 7.23
CA PHE A 207 -4.75 -5.90 6.94
C PHE A 207 -5.90 -6.06 5.92
N PHE A 208 -6.67 -4.98 5.69
CA PHE A 208 -7.68 -4.91 4.66
C PHE A 208 -7.83 -3.47 4.14
N ILE A 209 -7.82 -3.28 2.81
CA ILE A 209 -7.80 -1.96 2.16
C ILE A 209 -8.79 -1.83 0.99
N TRP A 210 -9.79 -2.70 0.88
CA TRP A 210 -10.75 -2.75 -0.24
C TRP A 210 -10.10 -2.85 -1.64
N ALA A 211 -8.94 -3.46 -1.70
CA ALA A 211 -8.20 -3.77 -2.92
C ALA A 211 -7.41 -5.07 -2.72
N PHE A 212 -6.77 -5.55 -3.76
CA PHE A 212 -5.81 -6.64 -3.63
C PHE A 212 -4.73 -6.25 -2.58
N PRO A 213 -4.39 -7.14 -1.62
CA PRO A 213 -3.48 -6.82 -0.52
C PRO A 213 -2.15 -6.25 -1.00
N ASN A 214 -1.68 -5.18 -0.37
CA ASN A 214 -0.38 -4.57 -0.64
C ASN A 214 0.78 -5.46 -0.15
N ALA A 215 0.81 -6.70 -0.63
CA ALA A 215 1.72 -7.75 -0.21
C ALA A 215 2.93 -7.93 -1.14
N GLY A 216 3.03 -7.15 -2.22
CA GLY A 216 4.04 -7.27 -3.24
C GLY A 216 4.84 -6.01 -3.55
N ASN A 217 4.46 -4.86 -3.07
CA ASN A 217 4.96 -3.53 -3.47
C ASN A 217 6.41 -3.49 -3.98
N PRO A 218 6.65 -3.12 -5.26
CA PRO A 218 7.96 -3.28 -5.91
C PRO A 218 9.05 -2.36 -5.35
N GLN A 219 8.69 -1.28 -4.64
CA GLN A 219 9.62 -0.27 -4.14
C GLN A 219 9.72 -0.19 -2.61
N LYS A 220 9.03 -1.07 -1.89
CA LYS A 220 8.99 -1.04 -0.42
C LYS A 220 9.74 -2.23 0.20
N ALA A 221 9.87 -2.20 1.52
CA ALA A 221 10.47 -3.29 2.28
C ALA A 221 9.64 -4.57 2.17
N GLN A 222 10.21 -5.68 2.69
CA GLN A 222 9.58 -6.99 2.70
C GLN A 222 8.15 -6.96 3.25
N ARG A 223 7.25 -7.72 2.60
CA ARG A 223 5.88 -8.03 3.01
C ARG A 223 5.80 -9.50 3.38
N TYR A 224 4.76 -9.87 4.14
CA TYR A 224 4.65 -11.18 4.77
C TYR A 224 3.28 -11.83 4.45
N PRO A 225 3.04 -12.28 3.20
CA PRO A 225 1.72 -12.73 2.76
C PRO A 225 1.16 -13.90 3.57
N ARG A 226 2.02 -14.85 4.02
CA ARG A 226 1.61 -16.01 4.80
C ARG A 226 1.12 -15.62 6.20
N GLU A 227 1.90 -14.80 6.89
CA GLU A 227 1.56 -14.31 8.23
C GLU A 227 0.36 -13.36 8.16
N TRP A 228 0.24 -12.61 7.08
CA TRP A 228 -0.94 -11.78 6.82
C TRP A 228 -2.21 -12.62 6.70
N ALA A 229 -2.19 -13.68 5.90
CA ALA A 229 -3.31 -14.61 5.80
C ALA A 229 -3.71 -15.20 7.15
N GLN A 230 -2.71 -15.62 7.96
CA GLN A 230 -2.96 -16.12 9.31
C GLN A 230 -3.63 -15.07 10.21
N ALA A 231 -3.15 -13.82 10.19
CA ALA A 231 -3.75 -12.73 10.96
C ALA A 231 -5.24 -12.51 10.58
N LEU A 232 -5.57 -12.57 9.29
CA LEU A 232 -6.96 -12.48 8.83
C LEU A 232 -7.81 -13.66 9.34
N ARG A 233 -7.25 -14.88 9.39
CA ARG A 233 -7.91 -16.04 9.99
C ARG A 233 -8.13 -15.85 11.49
N ASP A 234 -7.14 -15.33 12.20
CA ASP A 234 -7.22 -15.06 13.64
C ASP A 234 -8.29 -13.98 13.94
N MET A 235 -8.34 -12.90 13.13
CA MET A 235 -9.39 -11.89 13.24
C MET A 235 -10.78 -12.46 12.98
N ALA A 236 -10.93 -13.31 11.96
CA ALA A 236 -12.22 -13.96 11.66
C ALA A 236 -12.68 -14.88 12.80
N ALA A 237 -11.75 -15.57 13.47
CA ALA A 237 -12.03 -16.45 14.62
C ALA A 237 -12.55 -15.70 15.86
N MET A 238 -12.32 -14.38 15.97
CA MET A 238 -12.90 -13.53 17.02
C MET A 238 -14.39 -13.28 16.81
N GLU A 239 -14.95 -13.67 15.66
CA GLU A 239 -16.37 -13.49 15.29
C GLU A 239 -16.84 -12.03 15.41
N PRO A 240 -16.12 -11.05 14.83
CA PRO A 240 -16.46 -9.65 14.97
C PRO A 240 -17.80 -9.31 14.30
N GLU A 241 -18.53 -8.39 14.91
CA GLU A 241 -19.75 -7.78 14.33
C GLU A 241 -19.45 -6.48 13.58
N LEU A 242 -18.29 -5.86 13.87
CA LEU A 242 -17.81 -4.66 13.23
C LEU A 242 -16.32 -4.79 12.89
N PHE A 243 -15.95 -4.41 11.67
CA PHE A 243 -14.59 -4.47 11.17
C PHE A 243 -14.19 -3.12 10.57
N LEU A 244 -13.13 -2.52 11.09
CA LEU A 244 -12.72 -1.15 10.87
C LEU A 244 -11.33 -1.12 10.21
N PRO A 245 -11.26 -1.11 8.87
CA PRO A 245 -9.99 -0.95 8.17
C PRO A 245 -9.52 0.51 8.22
N ALA A 246 -8.22 0.73 8.02
CA ALA A 246 -7.68 2.07 7.91
C ALA A 246 -7.92 2.71 6.53
N HIS A 247 -8.24 1.91 5.51
CA HIS A 247 -8.61 2.39 4.18
C HIS A 247 -9.91 1.76 3.70
N GLY A 248 -10.80 2.59 3.17
CA GLY A 248 -12.08 2.14 2.62
C GLY A 248 -13.19 2.06 3.67
N LEU A 249 -14.24 1.32 3.36
CA LEU A 249 -15.48 1.31 4.15
C LEU A 249 -15.38 0.37 5.37
N PRO A 250 -15.93 0.73 6.52
CA PRO A 250 -16.14 -0.21 7.61
C PRO A 250 -17.15 -1.29 7.19
N ILE A 251 -17.02 -2.50 7.76
CA ILE A 251 -17.88 -3.64 7.44
C ILE A 251 -18.63 -4.07 8.69
N HIS A 252 -19.92 -4.30 8.57
CA HIS A 252 -20.72 -4.84 9.65
C HIS A 252 -21.37 -6.18 9.28
N GLY A 253 -21.58 -7.01 10.30
CA GLY A 253 -22.20 -8.33 10.19
C GLY A 253 -21.18 -9.43 10.08
N LYS A 254 -21.23 -10.35 11.03
CA LYS A 254 -20.29 -11.47 11.23
C LYS A 254 -20.04 -12.26 9.94
N GLU A 255 -21.09 -12.62 9.22
CA GLU A 255 -21.00 -13.44 8.00
C GLU A 255 -20.32 -12.68 6.85
N ARG A 256 -20.59 -11.36 6.70
CA ARG A 256 -19.91 -10.52 5.70
C ARG A 256 -18.44 -10.40 6.00
N ILE A 257 -18.10 -10.10 7.25
CA ILE A 257 -16.71 -9.96 7.70
C ILE A 257 -15.97 -11.28 7.48
N ALA A 258 -16.54 -12.42 7.92
CA ALA A 258 -15.95 -13.74 7.72
C ALA A 258 -15.72 -14.04 6.24
N ARG A 259 -16.70 -13.77 5.36
CA ARG A 259 -16.59 -13.97 3.91
C ARG A 259 -15.50 -13.13 3.27
N VAL A 260 -15.36 -11.87 3.69
CA VAL A 260 -14.33 -10.95 3.18
C VAL A 260 -12.94 -11.42 3.63
N LEU A 261 -12.74 -11.61 4.93
CA LEU A 261 -11.46 -12.03 5.49
C LEU A 261 -11.01 -13.40 4.97
N ASP A 262 -11.93 -14.37 4.88
CA ASP A 262 -11.67 -15.70 4.31
C ASP A 262 -11.17 -15.59 2.86
N SER A 263 -11.83 -14.79 2.03
CA SER A 263 -11.43 -14.67 0.63
C SER A 263 -10.08 -13.97 0.44
N VAL A 264 -9.75 -12.97 1.27
CA VAL A 264 -8.45 -12.29 1.22
C VAL A 264 -7.35 -13.23 1.70
N ALA A 265 -7.57 -13.95 2.82
CA ALA A 265 -6.62 -14.95 3.32
C ALA A 265 -6.39 -16.05 2.26
N THR A 266 -7.45 -16.57 1.66
CA THR A 266 -7.36 -17.60 0.60
C THR A 266 -6.57 -17.11 -0.62
N ALA A 267 -6.73 -15.85 -1.03
CA ALA A 267 -5.96 -15.28 -2.14
C ALA A 267 -4.46 -15.21 -1.84
N LEU A 268 -4.09 -14.81 -0.62
CA LEU A 268 -2.69 -14.78 -0.18
C LEU A 268 -2.12 -16.21 -0.04
N GLU A 269 -2.84 -17.12 0.59
CA GLU A 269 -2.47 -18.54 0.77
C GLU A 269 -2.25 -19.21 -0.60
N PHE A 270 -3.13 -18.96 -1.57
CA PHE A 270 -2.98 -19.47 -2.95
C PHE A 270 -1.66 -19.02 -3.57
N LEU A 271 -1.33 -17.73 -3.52
CA LEU A 271 -0.07 -17.21 -4.07
C LEU A 271 1.15 -17.79 -3.36
N VAL A 272 1.11 -17.92 -2.03
CA VAL A 272 2.17 -18.53 -1.24
C VAL A 272 2.39 -19.98 -1.69
N GLU A 273 1.33 -20.79 -1.73
CA GLU A 273 1.40 -22.21 -2.09
C GLU A 273 1.92 -22.42 -3.51
N GLN A 274 1.35 -21.71 -4.50
CA GLN A 274 1.74 -21.86 -5.89
C GLN A 274 3.19 -21.42 -6.12
N THR A 275 3.58 -20.27 -5.54
CA THR A 275 4.96 -19.78 -5.66
C THR A 275 5.96 -20.75 -5.04
N LEU A 276 5.71 -21.21 -3.82
CA LEU A 276 6.62 -22.16 -3.14
C LEU A 276 6.67 -23.52 -3.84
N THR A 277 5.57 -24.00 -4.38
CA THR A 277 5.52 -25.25 -5.16
C THR A 277 6.46 -25.15 -6.37
N LEU A 278 6.38 -24.09 -7.15
CA LEU A 278 7.25 -23.91 -8.33
C LEU A 278 8.71 -23.65 -7.92
N MET A 279 8.96 -22.90 -6.85
CA MET A 279 10.31 -22.73 -6.29
C MET A 279 10.93 -24.07 -5.88
N ASN A 280 10.18 -24.94 -5.21
CA ASN A 280 10.63 -26.27 -4.80
C ASN A 280 10.90 -27.22 -5.99
N GLN A 281 10.29 -26.95 -7.14
CA GLN A 281 10.56 -27.65 -8.40
C GLN A 281 11.78 -27.07 -9.15
N GLY A 282 12.38 -26.01 -8.65
CA GLY A 282 13.56 -25.37 -9.28
C GLY A 282 13.22 -24.43 -10.45
N ALA A 283 11.97 -23.99 -10.56
CA ALA A 283 11.57 -23.01 -11.57
C ALA A 283 12.26 -21.65 -11.35
N ARG A 284 12.56 -20.95 -12.44
CA ARG A 284 13.13 -19.60 -12.39
C ARG A 284 12.03 -18.58 -12.08
N LEU A 285 12.42 -17.45 -11.50
CA LEU A 285 11.47 -16.38 -11.16
C LEU A 285 10.61 -15.93 -12.36
N SER A 286 11.22 -15.78 -13.55
CA SER A 286 10.47 -15.41 -14.76
C SER A 286 9.38 -16.42 -15.12
N ASP A 287 9.66 -17.71 -14.95
CA ASP A 287 8.72 -18.76 -15.28
C ASP A 287 7.55 -18.78 -14.26
N ILE A 288 7.89 -18.61 -12.98
CA ILE A 288 6.88 -18.55 -11.90
C ILE A 288 5.91 -17.38 -12.12
N ILE A 289 6.42 -16.18 -12.40
CA ILE A 289 5.62 -14.98 -12.64
C ILE A 289 4.57 -15.19 -13.75
N HIS A 290 4.93 -15.93 -14.80
CA HIS A 290 4.05 -16.15 -15.94
C HIS A 290 3.18 -17.41 -15.82
N SER A 291 3.36 -18.20 -14.74
CA SER A 291 2.68 -19.51 -14.59
C SER A 291 1.56 -19.53 -13.56
N ILE A 292 1.39 -18.48 -12.77
CA ILE A 292 0.39 -18.48 -11.68
C ILE A 292 -0.84 -17.63 -12.07
N PRO A 293 -1.89 -18.25 -12.64
CA PRO A 293 -3.15 -17.57 -12.89
C PRO A 293 -3.96 -17.48 -11.59
N MET A 294 -4.34 -16.27 -11.18
CA MET A 294 -5.29 -16.12 -10.08
C MET A 294 -6.67 -16.66 -10.46
N PRO A 295 -7.32 -17.44 -9.58
CA PRO A 295 -8.69 -17.90 -9.81
C PRO A 295 -9.66 -16.71 -9.95
N ARG A 296 -10.52 -16.73 -10.98
CA ARG A 296 -11.54 -15.69 -11.17
C ARG A 296 -12.49 -15.56 -9.98
N SER A 297 -12.79 -16.67 -9.30
CA SER A 297 -13.60 -16.65 -8.07
C SER A 297 -13.03 -15.79 -6.95
N LEU A 298 -11.74 -15.42 -7.04
CA LEU A 298 -11.07 -14.47 -6.13
C LEU A 298 -10.99 -13.09 -6.77
N THR A 299 -10.48 -12.97 -8.01
CA THR A 299 -10.26 -11.68 -8.67
C THR A 299 -11.54 -10.92 -9.02
N ASP A 300 -12.66 -11.62 -9.18
CA ASP A 300 -13.96 -10.99 -9.46
C ASP A 300 -14.62 -10.38 -8.21
N LYS A 301 -14.01 -10.54 -7.02
CA LYS A 301 -14.50 -9.90 -5.80
C LYS A 301 -14.09 -8.41 -5.77
N PRO A 302 -15.04 -7.48 -5.52
CA PRO A 302 -14.75 -6.04 -5.48
C PRO A 302 -13.57 -5.67 -4.57
N TRP A 303 -13.45 -6.35 -3.43
CA TRP A 303 -12.41 -6.10 -2.42
C TRP A 303 -11.10 -6.84 -2.68
N LEU A 304 -10.95 -7.53 -3.81
CA LEU A 304 -9.73 -8.16 -4.29
C LEU A 304 -9.32 -7.66 -5.68
N ALA A 305 -9.93 -6.58 -6.16
CA ALA A 305 -9.54 -5.96 -7.41
C ALA A 305 -8.07 -5.47 -7.35
N PRO A 306 -7.22 -5.79 -8.35
CA PRO A 306 -5.81 -5.42 -8.36
C PRO A 306 -5.62 -3.95 -8.79
N VAL A 307 -6.27 -3.04 -8.06
CA VAL A 307 -6.25 -1.60 -8.36
C VAL A 307 -5.11 -0.85 -7.68
N TYR A 308 -4.46 -1.46 -6.68
CA TYR A 308 -3.31 -0.90 -5.98
C TYR A 308 -2.06 -1.77 -6.15
N ASP A 309 -2.01 -2.94 -5.50
CA ASP A 309 -1.02 -4.00 -5.71
C ASP A 309 -1.59 -5.08 -6.65
N GLU A 310 -0.77 -6.02 -7.08
CA GLU A 310 -1.17 -7.08 -7.99
C GLU A 310 -0.45 -8.41 -7.72
N PRO A 311 -1.03 -9.56 -8.12
CA PRO A 311 -0.46 -10.88 -7.83
C PRO A 311 0.99 -11.07 -8.29
N GLU A 312 1.38 -10.52 -9.45
CA GLU A 312 2.75 -10.62 -9.96
C GLU A 312 3.78 -10.02 -8.98
N PHE A 313 3.45 -8.91 -8.33
CA PHE A 313 4.33 -8.27 -7.36
C PHE A 313 4.43 -9.10 -6.08
N VAL A 314 3.34 -9.74 -5.67
CA VAL A 314 3.35 -10.65 -4.51
C VAL A 314 4.22 -11.86 -4.77
N VAL A 315 4.19 -12.45 -5.96
CA VAL A 315 5.10 -13.55 -6.37
C VAL A 315 6.56 -13.14 -6.25
N ARG A 316 6.92 -11.95 -6.75
CA ARG A 316 8.30 -11.41 -6.64
C ARG A 316 8.72 -11.20 -5.18
N ASN A 317 7.80 -10.74 -4.34
CA ASN A 317 8.04 -10.56 -2.92
C ASN A 317 8.23 -11.90 -2.19
N LEU A 318 7.41 -12.91 -2.50
CA LEU A 318 7.55 -14.28 -1.99
C LEU A 318 8.89 -14.90 -2.40
N TRP A 319 9.27 -14.77 -3.69
CA TRP A 319 10.58 -15.21 -4.16
C TRP A 319 11.71 -14.64 -3.30
N ARG A 320 11.71 -13.33 -3.08
CA ARG A 320 12.73 -12.66 -2.26
C ARG A 320 12.69 -13.10 -0.80
N LEU A 321 11.49 -13.31 -0.23
CA LEU A 321 11.32 -13.72 1.16
C LEU A 321 11.91 -15.09 1.45
N TYR A 322 11.66 -16.05 0.57
CA TYR A 322 12.04 -17.46 0.78
C TYR A 322 13.31 -17.87 0.02
N GLY A 323 13.66 -17.20 -1.06
CA GLY A 323 14.77 -17.59 -1.96
C GLY A 323 15.91 -16.57 -2.10
N GLY A 324 15.74 -15.35 -1.58
CA GLY A 324 16.68 -14.26 -1.81
C GLY A 324 16.44 -13.52 -3.13
N TRP A 325 17.45 -12.77 -3.63
CA TRP A 325 17.29 -11.89 -4.80
C TRP A 325 17.68 -12.51 -6.15
N TYR A 326 18.42 -13.64 -6.15
CA TYR A 326 18.86 -14.28 -7.38
C TYR A 326 17.71 -14.95 -8.13
N ASP A 327 17.44 -14.52 -9.35
CA ASP A 327 16.28 -14.87 -10.16
C ASP A 327 16.39 -16.20 -10.93
N GLY A 328 17.52 -16.91 -10.79
CA GLY A 328 17.81 -18.16 -11.52
C GLY A 328 18.51 -17.95 -12.87
N ASN A 329 18.74 -16.72 -13.33
CA ASN A 329 19.52 -16.42 -14.53
C ASN A 329 20.98 -16.11 -14.16
N PRO A 330 21.99 -16.96 -14.53
CA PRO A 330 23.37 -16.72 -14.15
C PRO A 330 23.95 -15.39 -14.61
N ALA A 331 23.46 -14.82 -15.71
CA ALA A 331 23.89 -13.51 -16.18
C ALA A 331 23.55 -12.38 -15.21
N ASN A 332 22.43 -12.51 -14.46
CA ASN A 332 21.99 -11.53 -13.49
C ASN A 332 22.70 -11.62 -12.13
N LEU A 333 23.49 -12.67 -11.88
CA LEU A 333 24.28 -12.79 -10.63
C LEU A 333 25.38 -11.72 -10.55
N LYS A 334 26.07 -11.46 -11.68
CA LYS A 334 27.04 -10.37 -11.86
C LYS A 334 26.77 -9.72 -13.21
N PRO A 335 25.75 -8.88 -13.34
CA PRO A 335 25.30 -8.37 -14.62
C PRO A 335 26.34 -7.43 -15.25
N ALA A 336 26.35 -7.38 -16.58
CA ALA A 336 27.00 -6.30 -17.29
C ALA A 336 26.31 -4.97 -16.94
N HIS A 337 27.03 -3.85 -17.10
CA HIS A 337 26.38 -2.55 -16.97
C HIS A 337 25.31 -2.39 -18.06
N ASP A 338 24.12 -1.93 -17.70
CA ASP A 338 22.96 -1.87 -18.61
C ASP A 338 23.25 -1.15 -19.92
N THR A 339 24.01 -0.04 -19.89
CA THR A 339 24.39 0.70 -21.11
C THR A 339 25.34 -0.09 -21.99
N GLN A 340 26.23 -0.94 -21.44
CA GLN A 340 27.14 -1.78 -22.22
C GLN A 340 26.38 -2.89 -22.93
N LEU A 341 25.46 -3.56 -22.21
CA LEU A 341 24.62 -4.59 -22.80
C LEU A 341 23.71 -3.99 -23.88
N ALA A 342 23.12 -2.84 -23.62
CA ALA A 342 22.26 -2.12 -24.57
C ALA A 342 23.04 -1.73 -25.86
N ALA A 343 24.29 -1.27 -25.73
CA ALA A 343 25.13 -0.92 -26.87
C ALA A 343 25.45 -2.16 -27.74
N GLU A 344 25.73 -3.30 -27.13
CA GLU A 344 26.00 -4.56 -27.87
C GLU A 344 24.74 -5.06 -28.59
N VAL A 345 23.56 -5.02 -27.92
CA VAL A 345 22.31 -5.42 -28.54
C VAL A 345 21.95 -4.46 -29.69
N ALA A 346 22.13 -3.15 -29.51
CA ALA A 346 21.92 -2.17 -30.58
C ALA A 346 22.85 -2.43 -31.78
N ARG A 347 24.13 -2.70 -31.53
CA ARG A 347 25.08 -3.03 -32.60
C ARG A 347 24.67 -4.29 -33.40
N LEU A 348 24.20 -5.34 -32.71
CA LEU A 348 23.72 -6.57 -33.35
C LEU A 348 22.43 -6.34 -34.14
N ALA A 349 21.57 -5.45 -33.69
CA ALA A 349 20.32 -5.09 -34.37
C ALA A 349 20.51 -4.14 -35.55
N GLY A 350 21.73 -3.61 -35.75
CA GLY A 350 22.01 -2.62 -36.79
C GLY A 350 21.75 -1.16 -36.36
N GLY A 351 21.68 -0.89 -35.07
CA GLY A 351 21.57 0.44 -34.46
C GLY A 351 20.39 0.58 -33.49
N ALA A 352 20.50 1.54 -32.57
CA ALA A 352 19.44 1.84 -31.58
C ALA A 352 18.11 2.25 -32.21
N ALA A 353 18.15 2.95 -33.35
CA ALA A 353 16.95 3.33 -34.10
C ALA A 353 16.13 2.13 -34.60
N LEU A 354 16.83 1.02 -34.97
CA LEU A 354 16.16 -0.21 -35.39
C LEU A 354 15.50 -0.93 -34.19
N LEU A 355 16.15 -0.94 -33.02
CA LEU A 355 15.54 -1.44 -31.79
C LEU A 355 14.29 -0.62 -31.43
N ALA A 356 14.36 0.70 -31.47
CA ALA A 356 13.25 1.59 -31.16
C ALA A 356 12.07 1.40 -32.14
N ARG A 357 12.35 1.24 -33.43
CA ARG A 357 11.32 0.91 -34.43
C ARG A 357 10.66 -0.44 -34.10
N ARG A 358 11.45 -1.46 -33.84
CA ARG A 358 10.93 -2.79 -33.48
C ARG A 358 10.08 -2.75 -32.19
N ALA A 359 10.50 -1.97 -31.21
CA ALA A 359 9.70 -1.74 -30.00
C ALA A 359 8.33 -1.14 -30.34
N SER A 360 8.28 -0.13 -31.21
CA SER A 360 7.02 0.48 -31.65
C SER A 360 6.11 -0.51 -32.39
N GLU A 361 6.65 -1.39 -33.22
CA GLU A 361 5.90 -2.43 -33.93
C GLU A 361 5.26 -3.44 -32.96
N LEU A 362 5.91 -3.71 -31.84
CA LEU A 362 5.43 -4.66 -30.82
C LEU A 362 4.47 -4.01 -29.80
N ALA A 363 4.37 -2.69 -29.75
CA ALA A 363 3.67 -2.00 -28.68
C ALA A 363 2.18 -2.41 -28.52
N ASP A 364 1.53 -2.81 -29.61
CA ASP A 364 0.13 -3.23 -29.61
C ASP A 364 -0.06 -4.75 -29.46
N THR A 365 0.97 -5.56 -29.67
CA THR A 365 0.88 -7.03 -29.66
C THR A 365 1.64 -7.70 -28.51
N ASP A 366 2.77 -7.10 -28.13
CA ASP A 366 3.63 -7.58 -27.01
C ASP A 366 4.30 -6.38 -26.33
N ILE A 367 3.52 -5.69 -25.51
CA ILE A 367 3.97 -4.48 -24.82
C ILE A 367 5.13 -4.77 -23.83
N ARG A 368 5.22 -5.99 -23.27
CA ARG A 368 6.33 -6.36 -22.35
C ARG A 368 7.65 -6.38 -23.09
N SER A 369 7.73 -7.07 -24.23
CA SER A 369 8.93 -7.07 -25.10
C SER A 369 9.23 -5.69 -25.68
N SER A 370 8.19 -4.93 -26.05
CA SER A 370 8.33 -3.55 -26.49
C SER A 370 9.04 -2.67 -25.45
N CYS A 371 8.65 -2.75 -24.18
CA CYS A 371 9.31 -2.03 -23.09
C CYS A 371 10.79 -2.39 -22.95
N HIS A 372 11.17 -3.67 -23.05
CA HIS A 372 12.56 -4.08 -22.98
C HIS A 372 13.39 -3.51 -24.15
N LEU A 373 12.88 -3.59 -25.37
CA LEU A 373 13.59 -3.10 -26.54
C LEU A 373 13.77 -1.58 -26.52
N ILE A 374 12.76 -0.83 -26.11
CA ILE A 374 12.86 0.64 -26.05
C ILE A 374 13.79 1.10 -24.92
N GLU A 375 13.84 0.38 -23.79
CA GLU A 375 14.85 0.64 -22.74
C GLU A 375 16.28 0.44 -23.30
N MET A 376 16.54 -0.66 -23.97
CA MET A 376 17.84 -0.91 -24.59
C MET A 376 18.19 0.17 -25.61
N ALA A 377 17.25 0.59 -26.46
CA ALA A 377 17.47 1.68 -27.43
C ALA A 377 17.84 2.99 -26.72
N SER A 378 17.11 3.36 -25.69
CA SER A 378 17.33 4.61 -24.94
C SER A 378 18.63 4.61 -24.14
N LEU A 379 19.06 3.45 -23.64
CA LEU A 379 20.35 3.28 -22.95
C LEU A 379 21.54 3.28 -23.91
N ALA A 380 21.36 2.75 -25.13
CA ALA A 380 22.40 2.77 -26.16
C ALA A 380 22.66 4.18 -26.73
N GLU A 381 21.59 4.96 -26.88
CA GLU A 381 21.65 6.36 -27.39
C GLU A 381 20.90 7.34 -26.46
N PRO A 382 21.42 7.66 -25.27
CA PRO A 382 20.70 8.38 -24.22
C PRO A 382 20.43 9.87 -24.52
N LYS A 383 20.96 10.41 -25.62
CA LYS A 383 20.72 11.78 -26.08
C LYS A 383 19.80 11.85 -27.31
N ASN A 384 19.34 10.72 -27.82
CA ASN A 384 18.49 10.65 -29.01
C ASN A 384 17.04 10.98 -28.66
N THR A 385 16.61 12.19 -28.98
CA THR A 385 15.27 12.70 -28.66
C THR A 385 14.15 11.92 -29.35
N ASP A 386 14.39 11.34 -30.54
CA ASP A 386 13.38 10.54 -31.23
C ASP A 386 13.13 9.21 -30.52
N ILE A 387 14.19 8.59 -30.01
CA ILE A 387 14.08 7.38 -29.17
C ILE A 387 13.32 7.73 -27.87
N HIS A 388 13.61 8.87 -27.24
CA HIS A 388 12.91 9.30 -26.04
C HIS A 388 11.43 9.62 -26.29
N ARG A 389 11.05 10.15 -27.47
CA ARG A 389 9.62 10.28 -27.85
C ARG A 389 8.95 8.92 -27.89
N LEU A 390 9.55 7.96 -28.60
CA LEU A 390 9.01 6.60 -28.68
C LEU A 390 8.94 5.92 -27.30
N ARG A 391 9.99 6.08 -26.44
CA ARG A 391 9.97 5.55 -25.09
C ARG A 391 8.85 6.14 -24.26
N SER A 392 8.65 7.45 -24.34
CA SER A 392 7.52 8.10 -23.63
C SER A 392 6.19 7.53 -24.10
N ASP A 393 5.97 7.39 -25.41
CA ASP A 393 4.72 6.90 -25.98
C ASP A 393 4.44 5.43 -25.59
N ILE A 394 5.45 4.57 -25.68
CA ILE A 394 5.32 3.15 -25.29
C ILE A 394 4.96 3.03 -23.81
N TYR A 395 5.63 3.78 -22.90
CA TYR A 395 5.30 3.73 -21.49
C TYR A 395 3.96 4.38 -21.14
N GLN A 396 3.49 5.37 -21.88
CA GLN A 396 2.10 5.88 -21.74
C GLN A 396 1.07 4.82 -22.15
N ARG A 397 1.31 4.08 -23.25
CA ARG A 397 0.46 2.95 -23.66
C ARG A 397 0.47 1.84 -22.59
N ARG A 398 1.66 1.48 -22.10
CA ARG A 398 1.80 0.50 -21.02
C ARG A 398 1.00 0.93 -19.80
N ARG A 399 1.16 2.17 -19.34
CA ARG A 399 0.41 2.76 -18.24
C ARG A 399 -1.11 2.70 -18.44
N ALA A 400 -1.57 2.99 -19.65
CA ALA A 400 -3.01 2.98 -19.95
C ALA A 400 -3.63 1.58 -19.86
N GLY A 401 -2.86 0.54 -20.14
CA GLY A 401 -3.30 -0.85 -20.05
C GLY A 401 -3.23 -1.47 -18.63
N GLU A 402 -2.68 -0.76 -17.65
CA GLU A 402 -2.56 -1.28 -16.28
C GLU A 402 -3.77 -0.92 -15.43
N THR A 403 -4.09 -1.77 -14.46
CA THR A 403 -5.08 -1.50 -13.41
C THR A 403 -4.41 -1.01 -12.13
N SER A 404 -3.30 -1.61 -11.75
CA SER A 404 -2.52 -1.30 -10.55
C SER A 404 -2.04 0.16 -10.54
N LEU A 405 -2.33 0.88 -9.45
CA LEU A 405 -1.86 2.25 -9.25
C LEU A 405 -0.32 2.31 -9.22
N MET A 406 0.33 1.31 -8.64
CA MET A 406 1.80 1.23 -8.58
C MET A 406 2.41 1.07 -9.97
N ALA A 407 1.86 0.16 -10.80
CA ALA A 407 2.30 -0.02 -12.17
C ALA A 407 2.09 1.26 -12.99
N LYS A 408 0.90 1.86 -12.90
CA LYS A 408 0.58 3.15 -13.55
C LYS A 408 1.55 4.26 -13.14
N GLY A 409 1.90 4.34 -11.86
CA GLY A 409 2.82 5.34 -11.34
C GLY A 409 4.23 5.16 -11.91
N ILE A 410 4.77 3.96 -11.82
CA ILE A 410 6.14 3.64 -12.26
C ILE A 410 6.30 3.81 -13.79
N PHE A 411 5.35 3.29 -14.57
CA PHE A 411 5.38 3.46 -16.03
C PHE A 411 5.16 4.93 -16.44
N GLY A 412 4.30 5.66 -15.74
CA GLY A 412 4.14 7.09 -15.91
C GLY A 412 5.40 7.88 -15.60
N SER A 413 6.13 7.51 -14.55
CA SER A 413 7.43 8.09 -14.21
C SER A 413 8.44 7.88 -15.34
N ALA A 414 8.54 6.65 -15.87
CA ALA A 414 9.43 6.34 -16.99
C ALA A 414 9.13 7.16 -18.25
N ALA A 415 7.84 7.39 -18.56
CA ALA A 415 7.44 8.26 -19.64
C ALA A 415 7.86 9.73 -19.41
N ASN A 416 7.67 10.23 -18.18
CA ASN A 416 8.04 11.59 -17.79
C ASN A 416 9.55 11.83 -17.80
N GLU A 417 10.35 10.83 -17.41
CA GLU A 417 11.82 10.88 -17.54
C GLU A 417 12.26 11.12 -18.99
N SER A 418 11.60 10.50 -19.95
CA SER A 418 11.88 10.73 -21.38
C SER A 418 11.41 12.10 -21.87
N LYS A 419 10.24 12.58 -21.42
CA LYS A 419 9.77 13.94 -21.75
C LYS A 419 10.74 15.01 -21.26
N ALA A 420 11.26 14.88 -20.06
CA ALA A 420 12.25 15.81 -19.51
C ALA A 420 13.57 15.86 -20.34
N LYS A 421 13.90 14.78 -21.08
CA LYS A 421 15.07 14.78 -21.98
C LYS A 421 14.77 15.39 -23.36
N ILE A 422 13.51 15.45 -23.75
CA ILE A 422 13.08 16.07 -25.00
C ILE A 422 12.95 17.59 -24.83
N GLU A 423 12.43 17.99 -23.67
CA GLU A 423 12.14 19.39 -23.29
C GLU A 423 12.91 19.73 -22.01
N PRO A 424 14.24 19.93 -22.06
CA PRO A 424 15.06 20.11 -20.87
C PRO A 424 14.79 21.42 -20.10
N ASP A 425 14.06 22.38 -20.67
CA ASP A 425 13.80 23.74 -20.13
C ASP A 425 12.31 24.02 -19.88
N GLY A 426 11.46 23.00 -19.68
CA GLY A 426 10.03 23.14 -19.39
C GLY A 426 9.67 23.13 -17.90
#